data_9a7e6f4982c70efbd1de4fc4067052fe
#
_entry.id   9a7e6f4982c70efbd1de4fc4067052fe
#
_cell.length_a   1.000
_cell.length_b   1.000
_cell.length_c   1.000
_cell.angle_alpha   90.00
_cell.angle_beta   90.00
_cell.angle_gamma   90.00
#
_symmetry.space_group_name_H-M   'P 1'
#
loop_
_entity.id
_entity.type
_entity.pdbx_description
1 polymer ?
#
loop_
_entity_poly.entity_id
_entity_poly.type
_entity_poly.pdbx_seq_one_letter_code
_entity_poly.pdbx_strand_id
1 'polypeptide(L)'
;MIQLPQELIKAWDERDGAIVFTTTDADGTPNSIYATCVGLYEEEMIVIANNYFDKTMKNIQNGSRASVLFITKDGKAYQIKGQVGYHMRGPVYDFMKKWNPEKHPGHGAAALIPEAVYSGSEKLS
;
A
#
# COMPACT_ATOMS: atom_id res chain seq x y z
N MET A 1 8.69 5.52 -11.69
CA MET A 1 8.36 5.69 -10.26
C MET A 1 9.44 6.49 -9.56
N ILE A 2 9.09 7.14 -8.48
CA ILE A 2 10.04 7.88 -7.66
C ILE A 2 10.71 6.97 -6.64
N GLN A 3 11.85 7.37 -6.11
CA GLN A 3 12.46 6.72 -4.95
C GLN A 3 11.75 7.19 -3.68
N LEU A 4 11.51 6.26 -2.75
CA LEU A 4 10.95 6.64 -1.46
C LEU A 4 12.00 7.38 -0.62
N PRO A 5 11.65 8.54 -0.03
CA PRO A 5 12.58 9.26 0.85
C PRO A 5 12.98 8.43 2.06
N GLN A 6 14.18 8.63 2.57
CA GLN A 6 14.66 7.93 3.77
C GLN A 6 13.75 8.19 4.97
N GLU A 7 13.20 9.38 5.07
CA GLU A 7 12.24 9.72 6.14
C GLU A 7 11.03 8.79 6.11
N LEU A 8 10.50 8.49 4.91
CA LEU A 8 9.36 7.59 4.74
C LEU A 8 9.74 6.16 5.12
N ILE A 9 10.89 5.69 4.68
CA ILE A 9 11.37 4.33 4.96
C ILE A 9 11.51 4.13 6.47
N LYS A 10 12.10 5.10 7.17
CA LYS A 10 12.22 5.05 8.62
C LYS A 10 10.85 5.07 9.31
N ALA A 11 9.97 5.96 8.87
CA ALA A 11 8.63 6.08 9.43
C ALA A 11 7.80 4.81 9.26
N TRP A 12 8.03 4.07 8.17
CA TRP A 12 7.34 2.80 7.93
C TRP A 12 7.53 1.82 9.09
N ASP A 13 8.74 1.74 9.64
CA ASP A 13 9.03 0.86 10.78
C ASP A 13 8.43 1.38 12.09
N GLU A 14 8.05 2.64 12.14
CA GLU A 14 7.49 3.29 13.33
C GLU A 14 5.95 3.38 13.27
N ARG A 15 5.32 2.67 12.33
CA ARG A 15 3.85 2.70 12.17
C ARG A 15 3.14 2.29 13.44
N ASP A 16 2.00 2.95 13.67
CA ASP A 16 1.05 2.61 14.71
C ASP A 16 -0.21 2.02 14.07
N GLY A 17 -0.33 0.70 14.16
CA GLY A 17 -1.52 -0.02 13.70
C GLY A 17 -1.61 -0.20 12.18
N ALA A 18 -2.85 -0.35 11.72
CA ALA A 18 -3.16 -0.62 10.33
C ALA A 18 -2.91 0.59 9.43
N ILE A 19 -2.56 0.33 8.18
CA ILE A 19 -2.56 1.37 7.16
C ILE A 19 -3.95 1.51 6.56
N VAL A 20 -4.20 2.62 5.87
CA VAL A 20 -5.41 2.83 5.08
C VAL A 20 -5.02 2.78 3.61
N PHE A 21 -5.65 1.85 2.88
CA PHE A 21 -5.43 1.69 1.45
C PHE A 21 -6.68 2.18 0.71
N THR A 22 -6.53 3.18 -0.14
CA THR A 22 -7.64 3.83 -0.84
C THR A 22 -7.50 3.65 -2.33
N THR A 23 -8.59 3.24 -2.96
CA THR A 23 -8.74 3.13 -4.42
C THR A 23 -10.02 3.85 -4.83
N THR A 24 -10.23 4.02 -6.13
CA THR A 24 -11.45 4.66 -6.63
C THR A 24 -12.11 3.78 -7.67
N ASP A 25 -13.44 3.87 -7.75
CA ASP A 25 -14.18 3.19 -8.81
C ASP A 25 -14.20 4.03 -10.10
N ALA A 26 -14.89 3.52 -11.12
CA ALA A 26 -14.94 4.18 -12.42
C ALA A 26 -15.57 5.58 -12.37
N ASP A 27 -16.41 5.85 -11.37
CA ASP A 27 -17.06 7.15 -11.18
C ASP A 27 -16.23 8.10 -10.31
N GLY A 28 -15.05 7.64 -9.84
CA GLY A 28 -14.22 8.42 -8.96
C GLY A 28 -14.60 8.33 -7.49
N THR A 29 -15.55 7.45 -7.13
CA THR A 29 -15.94 7.26 -5.73
C THR A 29 -14.82 6.52 -4.98
N PRO A 30 -14.28 7.09 -3.90
CA PRO A 30 -13.20 6.45 -3.16
C PRO A 30 -13.71 5.31 -2.29
N ASN A 31 -12.86 4.29 -2.16
CA ASN A 31 -13.09 3.17 -1.25
C ASN A 31 -11.83 2.97 -0.42
N SER A 32 -11.98 3.01 0.89
CA SER A 32 -10.85 2.86 1.82
C SER A 32 -11.02 1.61 2.66
N ILE A 33 -9.92 0.89 2.83
CA ILE A 33 -9.87 -0.28 3.72
C ILE A 33 -8.69 -0.13 4.69
N TYR A 34 -8.83 -0.67 5.88
CA TYR A 34 -7.68 -0.91 6.75
C TYR A 34 -6.96 -2.16 6.29
N ALA A 35 -5.64 -2.15 6.36
CA ALA A 35 -4.83 -3.32 6.03
C ALA A 35 -3.70 -3.47 7.05
N THR A 36 -3.55 -4.68 7.57
CA THR A 36 -2.49 -5.04 8.51
C THR A 36 -1.45 -5.97 7.87
N CYS A 37 -1.84 -6.72 6.85
CA CYS A 37 -0.93 -7.63 6.14
C CYS A 37 -0.24 -6.85 5.01
N VAL A 38 0.83 -6.16 5.38
CA VAL A 38 1.55 -5.22 4.53
C VAL A 38 3.06 -5.33 4.74
N GLY A 39 3.83 -4.91 3.75
CA GLY A 39 5.29 -4.89 3.83
C GLY A 39 5.88 -3.86 2.88
N LEU A 40 7.14 -3.53 3.10
CA LEU A 40 7.90 -2.63 2.22
C LEU A 40 8.89 -3.47 1.41
N TYR A 41 8.65 -3.56 0.11
CA TYR A 41 9.45 -4.38 -0.79
C TYR A 41 10.67 -3.59 -1.29
N GLU A 42 11.86 -4.05 -0.91
CA GLU A 42 13.16 -3.49 -1.37
C GLU A 42 13.28 -1.97 -1.20
N GLU A 43 12.61 -1.41 -0.18
CA GLU A 43 12.55 0.04 0.06
C GLU A 43 11.99 0.84 -1.12
N GLU A 44 11.24 0.18 -2.02
CA GLU A 44 10.71 0.78 -3.24
C GLU A 44 9.20 0.88 -3.28
N MET A 45 8.50 -0.14 -2.79
CA MET A 45 7.03 -0.23 -2.94
C MET A 45 6.39 -0.80 -1.68
N ILE A 46 5.25 -0.24 -1.31
CA ILE A 46 4.42 -0.83 -0.26
C ILE A 46 3.58 -1.93 -0.90
N VAL A 47 3.61 -3.11 -0.28
CA VAL A 47 2.87 -4.29 -0.74
C VAL A 47 1.78 -4.64 0.25
N ILE A 48 0.58 -4.83 -0.26
CA ILE A 48 -0.61 -5.17 0.53
C ILE A 48 -1.11 -6.54 0.06
N ALA A 49 -1.24 -7.50 0.98
CA ALA A 49 -1.76 -8.81 0.65
C ALA A 49 -3.26 -8.73 0.34
N ASN A 50 -3.68 -9.30 -0.78
CA ASN A 50 -5.10 -9.46 -1.07
C ASN A 50 -5.61 -10.70 -0.35
N ASN A 51 -6.09 -10.51 0.87
CA ASN A 51 -6.72 -11.58 1.63
C ASN A 51 -8.24 -11.58 1.42
N TYR A 52 -8.86 -10.41 1.49
CA TYR A 52 -10.32 -10.29 1.42
C TYR A 52 -10.76 -9.04 0.66
N PHE A 53 -10.03 -8.66 -0.39
CA PHE A 53 -10.42 -7.53 -1.24
C PHE A 53 -11.74 -7.84 -1.94
N ASP A 54 -12.61 -6.84 -2.03
CA ASP A 54 -13.84 -6.90 -2.81
C ASP A 54 -13.90 -5.69 -3.75
N LYS A 55 -14.41 -4.56 -3.27
CA LYS A 55 -14.43 -3.33 -4.08
C LYS A 55 -13.02 -2.88 -4.48
N THR A 56 -12.07 -3.07 -3.58
CA THR A 56 -10.66 -2.80 -3.85
C THR A 56 -10.16 -3.57 -5.06
N MET A 57 -10.50 -4.86 -5.17
CA MET A 57 -10.06 -5.67 -6.30
C MET A 57 -10.67 -5.20 -7.62
N LYS A 58 -11.95 -4.87 -7.61
CA LYS A 58 -12.62 -4.31 -8.80
C LYS A 58 -11.95 -3.02 -9.25
N ASN A 59 -11.61 -2.16 -8.30
CA ASN A 59 -10.95 -0.89 -8.58
C ASN A 59 -9.56 -1.12 -9.18
N ILE A 60 -8.79 -2.06 -8.63
CA ILE A 60 -7.48 -2.43 -9.17
C ILE A 60 -7.61 -2.95 -10.60
N GLN A 61 -8.57 -3.83 -10.85
CA GLN A 61 -8.81 -4.38 -12.18
C GLN A 61 -9.19 -3.30 -13.20
N ASN A 62 -9.84 -2.23 -12.74
CA ASN A 62 -10.22 -1.09 -13.58
C ASN A 62 -9.11 -0.05 -13.72
N GLY A 63 -7.93 -0.31 -13.22
CA GLY A 63 -6.78 0.57 -13.37
C GLY A 63 -6.77 1.76 -12.41
N SER A 64 -7.41 1.62 -11.24
CA SER A 64 -7.43 2.69 -10.24
C SER A 64 -6.04 3.11 -9.80
N ARG A 65 -5.85 4.39 -9.61
CA ARG A 65 -4.75 4.92 -8.81
C ARG A 65 -5.09 4.69 -7.34
N ALA A 66 -4.09 4.80 -6.49
CA ALA A 66 -4.27 4.46 -5.08
C ALA A 66 -3.48 5.37 -4.15
N SER A 67 -3.85 5.34 -2.88
CA SER A 67 -3.03 5.92 -1.82
C SER A 67 -2.92 4.97 -0.65
N VAL A 68 -1.80 5.07 0.06
CA VAL A 68 -1.59 4.46 1.36
C VAL A 68 -1.36 5.57 2.36
N LEU A 69 -2.11 5.54 3.46
CA LEU A 69 -2.01 6.50 4.55
C LEU A 69 -1.68 5.74 5.83
N PHE A 70 -0.66 6.20 6.56
CA PHE A 70 -0.37 5.64 7.88
C PHE A 70 0.11 6.72 8.83
N ILE A 71 0.09 6.39 10.11
CA ILE A 71 0.53 7.27 11.19
C ILE A 71 1.61 6.55 12.00
N THR A 72 2.58 7.29 12.48
CA THR A 72 3.61 6.76 13.38
C THR A 72 3.16 6.82 14.83
N LYS A 73 3.88 6.11 15.70
CA LYS A 73 3.56 6.06 17.13
C LYS A 73 3.65 7.42 17.80
N ASP A 74 4.46 8.33 17.26
CA ASP A 74 4.53 9.71 17.74
C ASP A 74 3.55 10.66 17.05
N GLY A 75 2.63 10.11 16.24
CA GLY A 75 1.52 10.88 15.67
C GLY A 75 1.82 11.60 14.36
N LYS A 76 2.90 11.26 13.68
CA LYS A 76 3.22 11.87 12.38
C LYS A 76 2.60 11.07 11.25
N ALA A 77 1.84 11.74 10.36
CA ALA A 77 1.13 11.08 9.28
C ALA A 77 1.92 11.13 7.97
N TYR A 78 1.83 10.04 7.19
CA TYR A 78 2.46 9.92 5.88
C TYR A 78 1.47 9.37 4.87
N GLN A 79 1.53 9.89 3.65
CA GLN A 79 0.70 9.40 2.57
C GLN A 79 1.55 9.20 1.31
N ILE A 80 1.39 8.05 0.67
CA ILE A 80 2.03 7.72 -0.60
C ILE A 80 0.92 7.56 -1.64
N LYS A 81 1.06 8.22 -2.78
CA LYS A 81 0.11 8.12 -3.90
C LYS A 81 0.81 7.52 -5.11
N GLY A 82 0.07 6.74 -5.87
CA GLY A 82 0.64 6.16 -7.08
C GLY A 82 -0.30 5.20 -7.78
N GLN A 83 0.30 4.36 -8.61
CA GLN A 83 -0.39 3.33 -9.35
C GLN A 83 -0.27 1.99 -8.63
N VAL A 84 -1.09 1.03 -9.01
CA VAL A 84 -1.07 -0.31 -8.41
C VAL A 84 -0.67 -1.33 -9.46
N GLY A 85 0.36 -2.13 -9.12
CA GLY A 85 0.66 -3.36 -9.82
C GLY A 85 0.12 -4.54 -9.02
N TYR A 86 -0.56 -5.47 -9.69
CA TYR A 86 -1.11 -6.64 -9.00
C TYR A 86 -0.36 -7.90 -9.43
N HIS A 87 0.15 -8.64 -8.45
CA HIS A 87 1.03 -9.80 -8.70
C HIS A 87 0.43 -11.07 -8.12
N MET A 88 0.30 -12.09 -8.95
CA MET A 88 -0.17 -13.42 -8.54
C MET A 88 0.95 -14.47 -8.63
N ARG A 89 2.17 -14.05 -8.97
CA ARG A 89 3.38 -14.86 -9.03
C ARG A 89 4.59 -13.94 -9.11
N GLY A 90 5.78 -14.49 -8.91
CA GLY A 90 7.04 -13.76 -9.03
C GLY A 90 7.50 -13.13 -7.72
N PRO A 91 8.55 -12.29 -7.77
CA PRO A 91 9.23 -11.81 -6.55
C PRO A 91 8.35 -11.06 -5.56
N VAL A 92 7.47 -10.20 -6.04
CA VAL A 92 6.58 -9.42 -5.14
C VAL A 92 5.56 -10.33 -4.47
N TYR A 93 4.99 -11.25 -5.23
CA TYR A 93 4.07 -12.26 -4.68
C TYR A 93 4.78 -13.14 -3.65
N ASP A 94 5.97 -13.62 -3.98
CA ASP A 94 6.75 -14.47 -3.08
C ASP A 94 7.11 -13.73 -1.79
N PHE A 95 7.46 -12.45 -1.90
CA PHE A 95 7.70 -11.59 -0.76
C PHE A 95 6.47 -11.51 0.16
N MET A 96 5.29 -11.28 -0.42
CA MET A 96 4.03 -11.23 0.35
C MET A 96 3.78 -12.55 1.07
N LYS A 97 4.02 -13.68 0.42
CA LYS A 97 3.80 -15.00 1.01
C LYS A 97 4.69 -15.30 2.20
N LYS A 98 5.84 -14.64 2.32
CA LYS A 98 6.76 -14.83 3.46
C LYS A 98 6.18 -14.31 4.77
N TRP A 99 5.42 -13.21 4.73
CA TRP A 99 4.91 -12.59 5.94
C TRP A 99 3.40 -12.64 6.09
N ASN A 100 2.67 -12.97 5.03
CA ASN A 100 1.21 -13.09 5.14
C ASN A 100 0.88 -14.35 5.96
N PRO A 101 0.09 -14.22 7.05
CA PRO A 101 -0.26 -15.40 7.86
C PRO A 101 -0.93 -16.49 7.02
N GLU A 102 -0.57 -17.75 7.28
CA GLU A 102 -1.10 -18.89 6.52
C GLU A 102 -2.63 -19.05 6.63
N LYS A 103 -3.22 -18.54 7.70
CA LYS A 103 -4.68 -18.56 7.88
C LYS A 103 -5.42 -17.67 6.88
N HIS A 104 -4.71 -16.78 6.21
CA HIS A 104 -5.29 -15.89 5.20
C HIS A 104 -4.93 -16.39 3.80
N PRO A 105 -5.82 -16.19 2.81
CA PRO A 105 -5.64 -16.80 1.49
C PRO A 105 -4.48 -16.24 0.67
N GLY A 106 -4.16 -14.95 0.79
CA GLY A 106 -3.09 -14.36 0.00
C GLY A 106 -3.27 -14.61 -1.49
N HIS A 107 -4.41 -14.21 -2.06
CA HIS A 107 -4.73 -14.42 -3.47
C HIS A 107 -3.73 -13.77 -4.41
N GLY A 108 -3.18 -12.65 -3.99
CA GLY A 108 -2.21 -11.87 -4.75
C GLY A 108 -1.65 -10.73 -3.91
N ALA A 109 -0.71 -10.01 -4.48
CA ALA A 109 -0.05 -8.88 -3.84
C ALA A 109 -0.30 -7.61 -4.64
N ALA A 110 -0.90 -6.61 -4.00
CA ALA A 110 -1.05 -5.27 -4.57
C ALA A 110 0.19 -4.45 -4.20
N ALA A 111 0.93 -4.00 -5.19
CA ALA A 111 2.13 -3.17 -4.98
C ALA A 111 1.82 -1.73 -5.37
N LEU A 112 1.97 -0.81 -4.43
CA LEU A 112 1.82 0.62 -4.71
C LEU A 112 3.12 1.15 -5.31
N ILE A 113 3.05 1.55 -6.57
CA ILE A 113 4.16 2.14 -7.30
C ILE A 113 4.16 3.64 -7.00
N PRO A 114 5.11 4.14 -6.19
CA PRO A 114 5.00 5.51 -5.68
C PRO A 114 5.23 6.57 -6.75
N GLU A 115 4.39 7.60 -6.72
CA GLU A 115 4.51 8.78 -7.59
C GLU A 115 4.63 10.07 -6.79
N ALA A 116 4.14 10.08 -5.55
CA ALA A 116 4.24 11.23 -4.66
C ALA A 116 4.17 10.79 -3.20
N VAL A 117 4.92 11.45 -2.34
CA VAL A 117 4.96 11.19 -0.90
C VAL A 117 4.73 12.49 -0.14
N TYR A 118 3.85 12.42 0.86
CA TYR A 118 3.52 13.57 1.71
C TYR A 118 3.63 13.22 3.18
N SER A 119 4.02 14.21 3.98
CA SER A 119 3.83 14.18 5.43
C SER A 119 2.92 15.36 5.78
N GLY A 120 1.67 15.06 6.14
CA GLY A 120 0.66 16.09 6.26
C GLY A 120 0.50 16.83 4.93
N SER A 121 0.63 18.15 4.95
CA SER A 121 0.55 18.97 3.74
C SER A 121 1.90 19.11 3.01
N GLU A 122 2.99 18.68 3.63
CA GLU A 122 4.33 18.82 3.05
C GLU A 122 4.61 17.71 2.05
N LYS A 123 4.98 18.10 0.83
CA LYS A 123 5.40 17.12 -0.19
C LYS A 123 6.87 16.77 0.00
N LEU A 124 7.14 15.49 0.23
CA LEU A 124 8.50 14.99 0.45
C LEU A 124 9.16 14.51 -0.84
N SER A 125 8.36 14.08 -1.79
CA SER A 125 8.87 13.58 -3.07
C SER A 125 7.75 13.44 -4.11
#